data_1ed3b5482876d11e740fe375687260cd
#
_entry.id   1ed3b5482876d11e740fe375687260cd
#
_cell.length_a   1.000
_cell.length_b   1.000
_cell.length_c   1.000
_cell.angle_alpha   90.00
_cell.angle_beta   90.00
_cell.angle_gamma   90.00
#
_symmetry.space_group_name_H-M   'P 1'
#
loop_
_entity.id
_entity.type
_entity.pdbx_description
1 polymer ?
#
loop_
_entity_poly.entity_id
_entity_poly.type
_entity_poly.pdbx_seq_one_letter_code
_entity_poly.pdbx_strand_id
1 'polypeptide(L)'
;MANAQQPPFRVLIVGGSVAGLTLAHCLERANIEYLILEKGEDVAPQVGASIGIMPNGGRILEQLGLFGEIERVIEPLHQANISYPDGFCFSNVYPKVLGDRYVNILWIILRTEEDGGCCD
;
A
#
# COMPACT_ATOMS: atom_id res chain seq x y z
N MET A 1 -26.72 41.76 0.29
CA MET A 1 -25.95 41.01 -0.73
C MET A 1 -26.02 39.57 -0.32
N ALA A 2 -26.80 38.76 -1.02
CA ALA A 2 -26.91 37.34 -0.72
C ALA A 2 -25.62 36.66 -1.11
N ASN A 3 -24.97 36.05 -0.14
CA ASN A 3 -23.80 35.21 -0.34
C ASN A 3 -24.31 33.97 -1.09
N ALA A 4 -24.08 33.90 -2.39
CA ALA A 4 -24.38 32.70 -3.16
C ALA A 4 -23.45 31.63 -2.64
N GLN A 5 -23.97 30.74 -1.76
CA GLN A 5 -23.28 29.55 -1.35
C GLN A 5 -22.96 28.73 -2.60
N GLN A 6 -21.69 28.64 -2.94
CA GLN A 6 -21.27 27.72 -3.98
C GLN A 6 -21.74 26.30 -3.59
N PRO A 7 -22.23 25.51 -4.55
CA PRO A 7 -22.61 24.14 -4.25
C PRO A 7 -21.42 23.42 -3.66
N PRO A 8 -21.65 22.52 -2.68
CA PRO A 8 -20.57 21.81 -2.03
C PRO A 8 -19.74 21.05 -3.07
N PHE A 9 -18.44 21.28 -3.08
CA PHE A 9 -17.51 20.58 -3.96
C PHE A 9 -17.42 19.13 -3.50
N ARG A 10 -17.66 18.21 -4.43
CA ARG A 10 -17.56 16.77 -4.17
C ARG A 10 -16.65 16.10 -5.20
N VAL A 11 -15.78 15.21 -4.76
CA VAL A 11 -14.87 14.45 -5.63
C VAL A 11 -15.47 13.08 -5.92
N LEU A 12 -15.43 12.66 -7.18
CA LEU A 12 -15.77 11.32 -7.60
C LEU A 12 -14.46 10.55 -7.89
N ILE A 13 -14.21 9.49 -7.13
CA ILE A 13 -13.05 8.62 -7.31
C ILE A 13 -13.53 7.37 -8.06
N VAL A 14 -12.92 7.09 -9.21
CA VAL A 14 -13.23 5.90 -10.00
C VAL A 14 -12.12 4.87 -9.78
N GLY A 15 -12.46 3.81 -9.06
CA GLY A 15 -11.57 2.73 -8.65
C GLY A 15 -11.18 2.78 -7.17
N GLY A 16 -11.47 1.71 -6.43
CA GLY A 16 -11.21 1.55 -5.00
C GLY A 16 -9.88 0.84 -4.69
N SER A 17 -8.92 0.82 -5.61
CA SER A 17 -7.60 0.26 -5.39
C SER A 17 -6.72 1.19 -4.54
N VAL A 18 -5.44 0.82 -4.33
CA VAL A 18 -4.48 1.54 -3.47
C VAL A 18 -4.49 3.06 -3.70
N ALA A 19 -4.45 3.49 -4.97
CA ALA A 19 -4.45 4.91 -5.30
C ALA A 19 -5.76 5.61 -4.94
N GLY A 20 -6.91 5.00 -5.28
CA GLY A 20 -8.23 5.57 -4.98
C GLY A 20 -8.50 5.65 -3.48
N LEU A 21 -8.18 4.61 -2.73
CA LEU A 21 -8.33 4.60 -1.28
C LEU A 21 -7.37 5.58 -0.59
N THR A 22 -6.14 5.69 -1.05
CA THR A 22 -5.19 6.70 -0.53
C THR A 22 -5.72 8.12 -0.77
N LEU A 23 -6.25 8.39 -1.97
CA LEU A 23 -6.86 9.69 -2.27
C LEU A 23 -8.08 9.95 -1.37
N ALA A 24 -8.92 8.94 -1.14
CA ALA A 24 -10.06 9.06 -0.23
C ALA A 24 -9.63 9.49 1.18
N HIS A 25 -8.61 8.86 1.75
CA HIS A 25 -8.06 9.27 3.05
C HIS A 25 -7.49 10.69 3.04
N CYS A 26 -6.86 11.10 1.95
CA CYS A 26 -6.39 12.49 1.81
C CYS A 26 -7.56 13.48 1.81
N LEU A 27 -8.63 13.18 1.07
CA LEU A 27 -9.83 14.02 0.98
C LEU A 27 -10.57 14.09 2.33
N GLU A 28 -10.68 12.97 3.03
CA GLU A 28 -11.28 12.91 4.36
C GLU A 28 -10.53 13.83 5.34
N ARG A 29 -9.20 13.77 5.36
CA ARG A 29 -8.38 14.66 6.19
C ARG A 29 -8.46 16.14 5.79
N ALA A 30 -8.74 16.40 4.51
CA ALA A 30 -9.01 17.75 4.01
C ALA A 30 -10.45 18.21 4.21
N ASN A 31 -11.30 17.37 4.80
CA ASN A 31 -12.75 17.62 4.97
C ASN A 31 -13.46 17.92 3.65
N ILE A 32 -13.08 17.20 2.60
CA ILE A 32 -13.68 17.27 1.26
C ILE A 32 -14.56 16.04 1.05
N GLU A 33 -15.81 16.25 0.68
CA GLU A 33 -16.73 15.16 0.36
C GLU A 33 -16.27 14.39 -0.88
N TYR A 34 -16.35 13.07 -0.80
CA TYR A 34 -16.03 12.20 -1.92
C TYR A 34 -16.99 11.01 -2.02
N LEU A 35 -16.99 10.38 -3.17
CA LEU A 35 -17.66 9.12 -3.46
C LEU A 35 -16.70 8.22 -4.23
N ILE A 36 -16.60 6.95 -3.82
CA ILE A 36 -15.79 5.96 -4.52
C ILE A 36 -16.72 5.07 -5.34
N LEU A 37 -16.42 4.90 -6.61
CA LEU A 37 -17.04 3.94 -7.50
C LEU A 37 -16.05 2.81 -7.77
N GLU A 38 -16.34 1.63 -7.26
CA GLU A 38 -15.59 0.41 -7.51
C GLU A 38 -16.46 -0.55 -8.35
N LYS A 39 -15.86 -1.15 -9.39
CA LYS A 39 -16.56 -2.11 -10.25
C LYS A 39 -16.59 -3.52 -9.68
N GLY A 40 -15.67 -3.83 -8.77
CA GLY A 40 -15.57 -5.13 -8.10
C GLY A 40 -16.63 -5.28 -7.02
N GLU A 41 -17.04 -6.50 -6.74
CA GLU A 41 -17.97 -6.80 -5.65
C GLU A 41 -17.32 -6.59 -4.29
N ASP A 42 -16.00 -6.83 -4.20
CA ASP A 42 -15.19 -6.66 -3.00
C ASP A 42 -14.25 -5.46 -3.13
N VAL A 43 -14.10 -4.70 -2.04
CA VAL A 43 -13.21 -3.53 -1.98
C VAL A 43 -11.74 -3.96 -1.85
N ALA A 44 -11.46 -5.13 -1.31
CA ALA A 44 -10.12 -5.66 -1.10
C ALA A 44 -10.05 -7.15 -1.46
N PRO A 45 -10.26 -7.51 -2.75
CA PRO A 45 -10.18 -8.91 -3.15
C PRO A 45 -8.74 -9.42 -2.94
N GLN A 46 -8.62 -10.67 -2.47
CA GLN A 46 -7.33 -11.36 -2.29
C GLN A 46 -6.76 -11.85 -3.64
N VAL A 47 -6.78 -10.97 -4.64
CA VAL A 47 -6.30 -11.24 -5.99
C VAL A 47 -5.33 -10.16 -6.43
N GLY A 48 -4.36 -10.53 -7.22
CA GLY A 48 -3.40 -9.58 -7.80
C GLY A 48 -1.97 -9.79 -7.32
N ALA A 49 -1.19 -8.73 -7.33
CA ALA A 49 0.23 -8.75 -7.01
C ALA A 49 0.49 -8.42 -5.53
N SER A 50 1.57 -8.95 -5.01
CA SER A 50 2.13 -8.50 -3.73
C SER A 50 2.56 -7.04 -3.82
N ILE A 51 2.31 -6.27 -2.76
CA ILE A 51 2.67 -4.85 -2.69
C ILE A 51 3.67 -4.67 -1.56
N GLY A 52 4.84 -4.13 -1.90
CA GLY A 52 5.82 -3.69 -0.92
C GLY A 52 5.63 -2.22 -0.55
N ILE A 53 5.56 -1.91 0.73
CA ILE A 53 5.56 -0.53 1.19
C ILE A 53 6.99 -0.05 1.35
N MET A 54 7.38 0.85 0.47
CA MET A 54 8.68 1.50 0.49
C MET A 54 8.69 2.67 1.49
N PRO A 55 9.88 3.17 1.90
CA PRO A 55 10.01 4.27 2.87
C PRO A 55 9.16 5.49 2.57
N ASN A 56 9.12 5.87 1.30
CA ASN A 56 8.32 7.01 0.84
C ASN A 56 6.82 6.76 1.00
N GLY A 57 6.34 5.55 0.70
CA GLY A 57 4.95 5.16 0.91
C GLY A 57 4.59 5.08 2.40
N GLY A 58 5.47 4.49 3.22
CA GLY A 58 5.28 4.41 4.67
C GLY A 58 5.11 5.77 5.33
N ARG A 59 5.90 6.77 4.91
CA ARG A 59 5.76 8.16 5.42
C ARG A 59 4.42 8.79 5.07
N ILE A 60 3.86 8.50 3.90
CA ILE A 60 2.54 8.99 3.51
C ILE A 60 1.47 8.32 4.38
N LEU A 61 1.56 7.00 4.56
CA LEU A 61 0.62 6.25 5.40
C LEU A 61 0.66 6.70 6.86
N GLU A 62 1.85 7.04 7.38
CA GLU A 62 2.02 7.63 8.71
C GLU A 62 1.32 9.00 8.80
N GLN A 63 1.52 9.87 7.83
CA GLN A 63 0.85 11.18 7.77
C GLN A 63 -0.67 11.04 7.67
N LEU A 64 -1.16 10.00 7.02
CA LEU A 64 -2.59 9.67 6.95
C LEU A 64 -3.12 9.03 8.24
N GLY A 65 -2.26 8.64 9.17
CA GLY A 65 -2.65 7.96 10.41
C GLY A 65 -3.00 6.48 10.22
N LEU A 66 -2.64 5.88 9.08
CA LEU A 66 -2.95 4.50 8.72
C LEU A 66 -1.83 3.53 9.11
N PHE A 67 -0.64 4.03 9.39
CA PHE A 67 0.55 3.21 9.57
C PHE A 67 0.39 2.17 10.69
N GLY A 68 -0.17 2.55 11.83
CA GLY A 68 -0.35 1.66 12.96
C GLY A 68 -1.32 0.49 12.69
N GLU A 69 -2.33 0.68 11.84
CA GLU A 69 -3.23 -0.42 11.44
C GLU A 69 -2.53 -1.36 10.45
N ILE A 70 -1.78 -0.79 9.54
CA ILE A 70 -1.00 -1.54 8.57
C ILE A 70 0.07 -2.36 9.27
N GLU A 71 0.79 -1.80 10.23
CA GLU A 71 1.85 -2.48 11.00
C GLU A 71 1.36 -3.76 11.70
N ARG A 72 0.07 -3.86 12.02
CA ARG A 72 -0.51 -5.05 12.65
C ARG A 72 -0.75 -6.21 11.70
N VAL A 73 -0.82 -5.93 10.40
CA VAL A 73 -1.19 -6.93 9.37
C VAL A 73 -0.05 -7.27 8.41
N ILE A 74 1.10 -6.60 8.54
CA ILE A 74 2.25 -6.81 7.68
C ILE A 74 3.31 -7.66 8.35
N GLU A 75 4.04 -8.42 7.53
CA GLU A 75 5.26 -9.10 7.95
C GLU A 75 6.48 -8.34 7.43
N PRO A 76 7.48 -8.06 8.29
CA PRO A 76 8.71 -7.43 7.84
C PRO A 76 9.48 -8.38 6.92
N LEU A 77 9.93 -7.86 5.79
CA LEU A 77 10.78 -8.61 4.88
C LEU A 77 12.22 -8.58 5.37
N HIS A 78 12.76 -9.74 5.68
CA HIS A 78 14.13 -9.87 6.19
C HIS A 78 15.17 -10.13 5.10
N GLN A 79 14.75 -10.82 4.04
CA GLN A 79 15.63 -11.28 2.97
C GLN A 79 14.88 -11.21 1.63
N ALA A 80 15.61 -10.90 0.57
CA ALA A 80 15.14 -11.02 -0.79
C ALA A 80 15.96 -12.09 -1.54
N ASN A 81 15.26 -13.01 -2.19
CA ASN A 81 15.85 -14.00 -3.06
C ASN A 81 15.59 -13.59 -4.50
N ILE A 82 16.65 -13.49 -5.28
CA ILE A 82 16.59 -13.10 -6.68
C ILE A 82 17.08 -14.27 -7.52
N SER A 83 16.25 -14.73 -8.43
CA SER A 83 16.57 -15.81 -9.36
C SER A 83 16.50 -15.34 -10.80
N TYR A 84 17.38 -15.87 -11.63
CA TYR A 84 17.46 -15.56 -13.04
C TYR A 84 17.08 -16.80 -13.89
N PRO A 85 16.64 -16.60 -15.12
CA PRO A 85 16.23 -17.72 -16.00
C PRO A 85 17.36 -18.70 -16.34
N ASP A 86 18.63 -18.30 -16.17
CA ASP A 86 19.81 -19.14 -16.38
C ASP A 86 20.14 -20.05 -15.18
N GLY A 87 19.31 -19.98 -14.12
CA GLY A 87 19.51 -20.75 -12.89
C GLY A 87 20.40 -20.05 -11.85
N PHE A 88 20.97 -18.89 -12.16
CA PHE A 88 21.70 -18.11 -11.18
C PHE A 88 20.72 -17.52 -10.14
N CYS A 89 21.04 -17.69 -8.86
CA CYS A 89 20.26 -17.08 -7.78
C CYS A 89 21.18 -16.53 -6.70
N PHE A 90 20.71 -15.48 -6.04
CA PHE A 90 21.38 -14.95 -4.86
C PHE A 90 20.38 -14.39 -3.86
N SER A 91 20.78 -14.45 -2.60
CA SER A 91 20.01 -13.87 -1.50
C SER A 91 20.70 -12.62 -0.98
N ASN A 92 19.95 -11.63 -0.59
CA ASN A 92 20.47 -10.46 0.07
C ASN A 92 19.60 -10.06 1.26
N VAL A 93 20.23 -9.44 2.24
CA VAL A 93 19.58 -8.95 3.47
C VAL A 93 19.25 -7.46 3.39
N TYR A 94 19.23 -6.90 2.20
CA TYR A 94 18.93 -5.49 1.98
C TYR A 94 17.60 -5.05 2.62
N PRO A 95 16.52 -5.83 2.55
CA PRO A 95 15.27 -5.46 3.22
C PRO A 95 15.45 -5.30 4.73
N LYS A 96 16.17 -6.21 5.39
CA LYS A 96 16.48 -6.12 6.82
C LYS A 96 17.30 -4.87 7.14
N VAL A 97 18.34 -4.60 6.35
CA VAL A 97 19.22 -3.42 6.55
C VAL A 97 18.42 -2.12 6.39
N LEU A 98 17.48 -2.08 5.45
CA LEU A 98 16.58 -0.93 5.33
C LEU A 98 15.66 -0.82 6.55
N GLY A 99 15.05 -1.91 6.99
CA GLY A 99 14.21 -1.93 8.17
C GLY A 99 14.94 -1.44 9.42
N ASP A 100 16.15 -1.94 9.66
CA ASP A 100 16.98 -1.55 10.81
C ASP A 100 17.44 -0.07 10.76
N ARG A 101 17.65 0.46 9.56
CA ARG A 101 18.19 1.82 9.36
C ARG A 101 17.11 2.91 9.39
N TYR A 102 15.92 2.56 9.04
CA TYR A 102 14.78 3.47 8.94
C TYR A 102 13.63 2.87 9.76
N VAL A 103 13.54 3.23 10.99
CA VAL A 103 12.69 2.65 12.07
C VAL A 103 11.19 2.47 11.72
N ASN A 104 10.73 2.89 10.55
CA ASN A 104 9.34 2.80 10.11
C ASN A 104 9.21 2.32 8.67
N ILE A 105 10.09 1.42 8.20
CA ILE A 105 9.97 0.87 6.86
C ILE A 105 9.59 -0.58 6.98
N LEU A 106 8.35 -0.81 6.78
CA LEU A 106 7.79 -2.13 6.69
C LEU A 106 7.47 -2.46 5.23
N TRP A 107 7.84 -3.67 4.85
CA TRP A 107 7.52 -4.24 3.57
C TRP A 107 6.29 -5.12 3.73
N ILE A 108 5.19 -4.78 3.07
CA ILE A 108 4.06 -5.69 2.96
C ILE A 108 4.29 -6.57 1.76
N ILE A 109 4.28 -7.87 1.97
CA ILE A 109 4.03 -8.83 0.91
C ILE A 109 2.66 -9.43 1.23
N LEU A 110 1.66 -9.09 0.46
CA LEU A 110 0.45 -9.89 0.39
C LEU A 110 0.84 -11.16 -0.37
N ARG A 111 1.04 -12.24 0.37
CA ARG A 111 1.42 -13.53 -0.18
C ARG A 111 0.22 -14.14 -0.85
N THR A 112 0.30 -14.37 -2.16
CA THR A 112 -0.52 -15.41 -2.79
C THR A 112 0.19 -16.74 -2.54
N GLU A 113 -0.50 -17.71 -1.95
CA GLU A 113 0.02 -19.05 -1.71
C GLU A 113 0.24 -19.80 -3.03
N GLU A 114 1.37 -19.55 -3.68
CA GLU A 114 1.93 -20.44 -4.70
C GLU A 114 3.43 -20.15 -4.79
N ASP A 115 4.20 -20.56 -3.78
CA ASP A 115 5.66 -20.54 -3.90
C ASP A 115 6.21 -21.94 -3.81
N GLY A 116 6.41 -22.51 -4.98
CA GLY A 116 7.36 -23.59 -5.18
C GLY A 116 8.75 -23.11 -4.74
N GLY A 117 9.32 -23.77 -3.75
CA GLY A 117 10.64 -23.47 -3.23
C GLY A 117 11.69 -23.42 -4.34
N CYS A 118 12.48 -22.38 -4.35
CA CYS A 118 13.71 -22.31 -5.12
C CYS A 118 14.84 -21.94 -4.17
N CYS A 119 15.89 -22.71 -4.24
CA CYS A 119 17.17 -22.66 -3.53
C CYS A 119 17.22 -23.51 -2.24
N ASP A 120 17.48 -24.82 -2.40
CA ASP A 120 18.25 -25.64 -1.49
C ASP A 120 19.76 -25.44 -1.73
#